data_9cfdde48f198f5d22b851830575339f5
#
_entry.id   9cfdde48f198f5d22b851830575339f5
#
_cell.length_a   1.000
_cell.length_b   1.000
_cell.length_c   1.000
_cell.angle_alpha   90.00
_cell.angle_beta   90.00
_cell.angle_gamma   90.00
#
_symmetry.space_group_name_H-M   'P 1'
#
loop_
_entity.id
_entity.type
_entity.pdbx_description
1 polymer ?
#
loop_
_entity_poly.entity_id
_entity_poly.type
_entity_poly.pdbx_seq_one_letter_code
_entity_poly.pdbx_strand_id
1 'polypeptide(L)'
;VDGESANWMVHPGAIYMHEAQQYLVQQLDLENHIAHLAPVGLDYYTEAQQESEIQILSVNDQIVVRGGEKAYGEIQVTTQVVGFRKLRWFTNENLGQEPLDLPPSELQTTGYWLTLSESALKSLRDAGLWTNAPNDYGPDWQKIRLAVRKRDQFKCQVCGAEETRREHDVHHKTPFRA
;
A
#
# COMPACT_ATOMS: atom_id res chain seq x y z
N VAL A 1 10.92 -5.94 17.34
CA VAL A 1 9.61 -5.71 16.70
C VAL A 1 8.60 -5.58 17.83
N ASP A 2 7.78 -4.51 17.80
CA ASP A 2 6.67 -4.37 18.75
C ASP A 2 5.49 -5.28 18.36
N GLY A 3 4.52 -5.45 19.29
CA GLY A 3 3.40 -6.37 19.08
C GLY A 3 2.48 -5.97 17.92
N GLU A 4 2.31 -4.66 17.68
CA GLU A 4 1.47 -4.17 16.57
C GLU A 4 2.10 -4.43 15.20
N SER A 5 3.43 -4.33 15.12
CA SER A 5 4.19 -4.58 13.90
C SER A 5 4.45 -6.06 13.62
N ALA A 6 4.27 -6.94 14.60
CA ALA A 6 4.64 -8.35 14.47
C ALA A 6 3.92 -9.05 13.31
N ASN A 7 2.62 -8.81 13.17
CA ASN A 7 1.80 -9.46 12.13
C ASN A 7 2.25 -9.13 10.70
N TRP A 8 2.79 -7.95 10.45
CA TRP A 8 3.22 -7.57 9.12
C TRP A 8 4.73 -7.68 8.89
N MET A 9 5.56 -7.64 9.94
CA MET A 9 7.02 -7.74 9.81
C MET A 9 7.56 -9.15 9.94
N VAL A 10 6.97 -9.96 10.85
CA VAL A 10 7.50 -11.28 11.21
C VAL A 10 6.42 -12.37 11.13
N HIS A 11 5.48 -12.25 10.18
CA HIS A 11 4.52 -13.31 9.89
C HIS A 11 5.22 -14.59 9.38
N PRO A 12 4.62 -15.77 9.51
CA PRO A 12 5.17 -17.00 8.95
C PRO A 12 5.44 -16.84 7.44
N GLY A 13 6.63 -17.24 7.00
CA GLY A 13 7.08 -17.09 5.61
C GLY A 13 7.70 -15.73 5.27
N ALA A 14 7.68 -14.73 6.18
CA ALA A 14 8.34 -13.45 5.96
C ALA A 14 9.87 -13.61 5.83
N ILE A 15 10.47 -12.78 4.98
CA ILE A 15 11.92 -12.59 4.94
C ILE A 15 12.24 -11.34 5.74
N TYR A 16 12.68 -11.55 6.97
CA TYR A 16 13.02 -10.49 7.91
C TYR A 16 14.50 -10.14 7.78
N MET A 17 14.80 -8.83 7.70
CA MET A 17 16.17 -8.33 7.62
C MET A 17 16.62 -7.83 9.00
N HIS A 18 17.72 -8.35 9.49
CA HIS A 18 18.37 -7.87 10.70
C HIS A 18 19.88 -7.80 10.49
N GLU A 19 20.49 -6.65 10.77
CA GLU A 19 21.94 -6.42 10.62
C GLU A 19 22.50 -6.89 9.26
N ALA A 20 21.79 -6.56 8.18
CA ALA A 20 22.11 -6.97 6.81
C ALA A 20 22.08 -8.49 6.54
N GLN A 21 21.57 -9.30 7.47
CA GLN A 21 21.34 -10.72 7.32
C GLN A 21 19.85 -11.00 7.11
N GLN A 22 19.54 -11.90 6.18
CA GLN A 22 18.18 -12.38 5.93
C GLN A 22 17.82 -13.55 6.84
N TYR A 23 16.60 -13.52 7.33
CA TYR A 23 16.01 -14.60 8.12
C TYR A 23 14.64 -14.96 7.59
N LEU A 24 14.36 -16.23 7.39
CA LEU A 24 13.03 -16.75 7.15
C LEU A 24 12.31 -16.91 8.48
N VAL A 25 11.14 -16.29 8.62
CA VAL A 25 10.26 -16.51 9.77
C VAL A 25 9.56 -17.85 9.59
N GLN A 26 9.88 -18.80 10.45
CA GLN A 26 9.29 -20.13 10.44
C GLN A 26 7.96 -20.20 11.16
N GLN A 27 7.86 -19.48 12.29
CA GLN A 27 6.68 -19.46 13.13
C GLN A 27 6.60 -18.14 13.90
N LEU A 28 5.39 -17.63 14.06
CA LEU A 28 5.06 -16.51 14.94
C LEU A 28 4.12 -17.03 16.05
N ASP A 29 4.60 -16.97 17.28
CA ASP A 29 3.84 -17.27 18.49
C ASP A 29 3.38 -15.94 19.11
N LEU A 30 2.14 -15.56 18.84
CA LEU A 30 1.57 -14.30 19.32
C LEU A 30 1.30 -14.33 20.83
N GLU A 31 1.01 -15.49 21.41
CA GLU A 31 0.71 -15.63 22.86
C GLU A 31 1.96 -15.39 23.69
N ASN A 32 3.10 -15.94 23.25
CA ASN A 32 4.37 -15.82 23.95
C ASN A 32 5.24 -14.66 23.43
N HIS A 33 4.80 -13.92 22.42
CA HIS A 33 5.55 -12.86 21.76
C HIS A 33 6.89 -13.31 21.19
N ILE A 34 6.93 -14.48 20.58
CA ILE A 34 8.15 -15.09 20.02
C ILE A 34 8.00 -15.32 18.52
N ALA A 35 8.97 -14.87 17.73
CA ALA A 35 9.12 -15.26 16.33
C ALA A 35 10.36 -16.19 16.19
N HIS A 36 10.16 -17.36 15.59
CA HIS A 36 11.23 -18.31 15.30
C HIS A 36 11.81 -18.03 13.91
N LEU A 37 13.11 -17.74 13.87
CA LEU A 37 13.81 -17.31 12.66
C LEU A 37 14.90 -18.32 12.28
N ALA A 38 15.07 -18.54 10.97
CA ALA A 38 16.21 -19.29 10.43
C ALA A 38 17.00 -18.41 9.45
N PRO A 39 18.34 -18.36 9.52
CA PRO A 39 19.15 -17.59 8.58
C PRO A 39 19.00 -18.17 7.16
N VAL A 40 18.85 -17.30 6.17
CA VAL A 40 18.71 -17.66 4.75
C VAL A 40 19.49 -16.70 3.87
N GLY A 41 19.70 -17.08 2.60
CA GLY A 41 20.26 -16.20 1.56
C GLY A 41 19.42 -16.36 0.30
N LEU A 42 18.47 -15.45 0.10
CA LEU A 42 17.49 -15.52 -0.98
C LEU A 42 17.60 -14.27 -1.88
N ASP A 43 17.23 -14.42 -3.14
CA ASP A 43 17.22 -13.32 -4.12
C ASP A 43 15.92 -12.54 -4.16
N TYR A 44 15.07 -12.72 -3.14
CA TYR A 44 13.80 -12.02 -2.99
C TYR A 44 13.56 -11.55 -1.54
N TYR A 45 12.60 -10.67 -1.40
CA TYR A 45 12.04 -10.23 -0.12
C TYR A 45 10.51 -10.44 -0.12
N THR A 46 9.90 -10.30 1.03
CA THR A 46 8.45 -10.42 1.19
C THR A 46 7.83 -9.09 1.56
N GLU A 47 6.61 -8.88 1.07
CA GLU A 47 5.78 -7.71 1.36
C GLU A 47 4.41 -8.16 1.83
N ALA A 48 4.07 -7.86 3.09
CA ALA A 48 2.78 -8.19 3.67
C ALA A 48 1.64 -7.44 2.95
N GLN A 49 0.51 -8.11 2.77
CA GLN A 49 -0.72 -7.53 2.25
C GLN A 49 -1.69 -7.36 3.41
N GLN A 50 -2.15 -6.13 3.61
CA GLN A 50 -3.07 -5.77 4.68
C GLN A 50 -4.40 -5.30 4.11
N GLU A 51 -5.47 -5.66 4.79
CA GLU A 51 -6.80 -5.10 4.60
C GLU A 51 -7.17 -4.32 5.86
N SER A 52 -7.80 -3.16 5.66
CA SER A 52 -8.24 -2.30 6.76
C SER A 52 -9.70 -1.92 6.56
N GLU A 53 -10.46 -2.03 7.64
CA GLU A 53 -11.83 -1.57 7.73
C GLU A 53 -11.93 -0.47 8.78
N ILE A 54 -12.70 0.59 8.48
CA ILE A 54 -12.93 1.70 9.39
C ILE A 54 -14.41 1.77 9.70
N GLN A 55 -14.74 1.67 10.98
CA GLN A 55 -16.09 1.86 11.50
C GLN A 55 -16.17 3.18 12.27
N ILE A 56 -17.14 4.03 11.93
CA ILE A 56 -17.45 5.24 12.68
C ILE A 56 -18.25 4.84 13.91
N LEU A 57 -17.72 5.12 15.11
CA LEU A 57 -18.38 4.82 16.38
C LEU A 57 -19.24 5.99 16.86
N SER A 58 -18.73 7.23 16.73
CA SER A 58 -19.50 8.44 17.08
C SER A 58 -19.07 9.63 16.20
N VAL A 59 -19.98 10.58 16.03
CA VAL A 59 -19.70 11.87 15.39
C VAL A 59 -19.73 12.94 16.47
N ASN A 60 -18.58 13.57 16.73
CA ASN A 60 -18.44 14.60 17.77
C ASN A 60 -18.67 16.01 17.21
N ASP A 61 -18.31 16.24 15.95
CA ASP A 61 -18.51 17.52 15.25
C ASP A 61 -18.69 17.28 13.75
N GLN A 62 -19.53 18.13 13.12
CA GLN A 62 -19.86 18.02 11.71
C GLN A 62 -20.13 19.39 11.11
N ILE A 63 -19.53 19.70 9.97
CA ILE A 63 -19.66 20.97 9.27
C ILE A 63 -19.95 20.70 7.80
N VAL A 64 -21.03 21.30 7.29
CA VAL A 64 -21.32 21.32 5.86
C VAL A 64 -20.36 22.27 5.15
N VAL A 65 -19.74 21.79 4.11
CA VAL A 65 -18.81 22.56 3.26
C VAL A 65 -19.26 22.50 1.80
N ARG A 66 -18.66 23.34 0.96
CA ARG A 66 -18.97 23.31 -0.48
C ARG A 66 -18.62 21.94 -1.07
N GLY A 67 -19.62 21.21 -1.52
CA GLY A 67 -19.46 19.92 -2.18
C GLY A 67 -19.46 18.71 -1.24
N GLY A 68 -19.77 18.89 0.06
CA GLY A 68 -19.84 17.77 1.00
C GLY A 68 -19.90 18.19 2.46
N GLU A 69 -19.39 17.32 3.31
CA GLU A 69 -19.35 17.50 4.75
C GLU A 69 -17.99 17.09 5.31
N LYS A 70 -17.52 17.81 6.32
CA LYS A 70 -16.41 17.40 7.17
C LYS A 70 -16.97 16.94 8.50
N ALA A 71 -16.52 15.82 8.99
CA ALA A 71 -16.88 15.34 10.31
C ALA A 71 -15.63 14.88 11.08
N TYR A 72 -15.76 14.91 12.40
CA TYR A 72 -14.77 14.46 13.35
C TYR A 72 -15.45 13.61 14.42
N GLY A 73 -14.81 12.53 14.84
CA GLY A 73 -15.40 11.66 15.84
C GLY A 73 -14.51 10.48 16.20
N GLU A 74 -15.12 9.52 16.88
CA GLU A 74 -14.46 8.28 17.26
C GLU A 74 -14.64 7.24 16.16
N ILE A 75 -13.55 6.55 15.85
CA ILE A 75 -13.50 5.49 14.84
C ILE A 75 -12.83 4.25 15.43
N GLN A 76 -13.21 3.09 14.93
CA GLN A 76 -12.48 1.83 15.10
C GLN A 76 -11.83 1.47 13.78
N VAL A 77 -10.54 1.24 13.80
CA VAL A 77 -9.76 0.74 12.67
C VAL A 77 -9.44 -0.71 12.93
N THR A 78 -9.92 -1.61 12.09
CA THR A 78 -9.58 -3.03 12.13
C THR A 78 -8.64 -3.32 10.97
N THR A 79 -7.42 -3.80 11.26
CA THR A 79 -6.41 -4.13 10.26
C THR A 79 -6.05 -5.61 10.36
N GLN A 80 -6.06 -6.31 9.23
CA GLN A 80 -5.67 -7.72 9.15
C GLN A 80 -4.62 -7.93 8.06
N VAL A 81 -3.58 -8.70 8.37
CA VAL A 81 -2.62 -9.20 7.38
C VAL A 81 -3.21 -10.46 6.75
N VAL A 82 -3.60 -10.37 5.49
CA VAL A 82 -4.33 -11.43 4.77
C VAL A 82 -3.43 -12.27 3.87
N GLY A 83 -2.20 -11.85 3.68
CA GLY A 83 -1.24 -12.56 2.84
C GLY A 83 0.07 -11.81 2.67
N PHE A 84 0.94 -12.32 1.81
CA PHE A 84 2.16 -11.64 1.42
C PHE A 84 2.56 -11.98 -0.01
N ARG A 85 3.34 -11.08 -0.63
CA ARG A 85 3.96 -11.27 -1.95
C ARG A 85 5.44 -11.53 -1.79
N LYS A 86 6.01 -12.35 -2.68
CA LYS A 86 7.46 -12.55 -2.84
C LYS A 86 7.92 -11.70 -4.01
N LEU A 87 8.82 -10.77 -3.76
CA LEU A 87 9.32 -9.82 -4.75
C LEU A 87 10.83 -9.99 -4.93
N ARG A 88 11.28 -10.16 -6.16
CA ARG A 88 12.70 -10.29 -6.48
C ARG A 88 13.43 -8.98 -6.19
N TRP A 89 14.59 -9.06 -5.57
CA TRP A 89 15.45 -7.91 -5.36
C TRP A 89 15.76 -7.19 -6.68
N PHE A 90 15.82 -5.88 -6.62
CA PHE A 90 16.17 -4.95 -7.71
C PHE A 90 15.16 -4.87 -8.87
N THR A 91 14.48 -5.94 -9.22
CA THR A 91 13.52 -5.95 -10.34
C THR A 91 12.07 -5.78 -9.88
N ASN A 92 11.77 -6.05 -8.61
CA ASN A 92 10.41 -6.09 -8.03
C ASN A 92 9.46 -7.05 -8.80
N GLU A 93 10.03 -8.03 -9.48
CA GLU A 93 9.25 -9.08 -10.15
C GLU A 93 8.47 -9.86 -9.10
N ASN A 94 7.18 -10.00 -9.29
CA ASN A 94 6.33 -10.79 -8.41
C ASN A 94 6.58 -12.29 -8.68
N LEU A 95 7.15 -13.00 -7.71
CA LEU A 95 7.48 -14.42 -7.77
C LEU A 95 6.33 -15.30 -7.26
N GLY A 96 5.30 -14.70 -6.67
CA GLY A 96 4.14 -15.38 -6.13
C GLY A 96 3.61 -14.68 -4.89
N GLN A 97 2.44 -15.15 -4.45
CA GLN A 97 1.79 -14.66 -3.25
C GLN A 97 1.23 -15.83 -2.46
N GLU A 98 1.18 -15.68 -1.16
CA GLU A 98 0.64 -16.68 -0.23
C GLU A 98 -0.37 -16.03 0.71
N PRO A 99 -1.50 -16.69 0.99
CA PRO A 99 -2.47 -16.20 1.97
C PRO A 99 -1.93 -16.42 3.39
N LEU A 100 -2.39 -15.59 4.32
CA LEU A 100 -2.18 -15.72 5.74
C LEU A 100 -3.51 -15.66 6.47
N ASP A 101 -3.62 -16.42 7.55
CA ASP A 101 -4.75 -16.39 8.47
C ASP A 101 -4.24 -15.93 9.84
N LEU A 102 -4.01 -14.61 9.95
CA LEU A 102 -3.58 -13.96 11.18
C LEU A 102 -4.75 -13.21 11.82
N PRO A 103 -4.79 -13.11 13.17
CA PRO A 103 -5.84 -12.35 13.83
C PRO A 103 -5.78 -10.88 13.44
N PRO A 104 -6.95 -10.21 13.31
CA PRO A 104 -7.00 -8.77 13.09
C PRO A 104 -6.50 -8.02 14.33
N SER A 105 -5.98 -6.83 14.08
CA SER A 105 -5.63 -5.83 15.09
C SER A 105 -6.69 -4.74 15.08
N GLU A 106 -7.16 -4.33 16.25
CA GLU A 106 -8.17 -3.29 16.42
C GLU A 106 -7.60 -2.08 17.15
N LEU A 107 -7.85 -0.91 16.61
CA LEU A 107 -7.46 0.37 17.20
C LEU A 107 -8.68 1.28 17.29
N GLN A 108 -9.07 1.65 18.50
CA GLN A 108 -10.02 2.75 18.71
C GLN A 108 -9.26 4.05 18.83
N THR A 109 -9.65 5.02 18.01
CA THR A 109 -8.99 6.32 17.93
C THR A 109 -9.98 7.39 17.50
N THR A 110 -9.52 8.61 17.36
CA THR A 110 -10.28 9.69 16.77
C THR A 110 -9.81 9.97 15.36
N GLY A 111 -10.73 10.33 14.49
CA GLY A 111 -10.43 10.66 13.11
C GLY A 111 -11.33 11.77 12.58
N TYR A 112 -10.93 12.34 11.47
CA TYR A 112 -11.81 13.20 10.68
C TYR A 112 -11.96 12.61 9.28
N TRP A 113 -13.12 12.85 8.68
CA TRP A 113 -13.41 12.38 7.33
C TRP A 113 -14.17 13.43 6.53
N LEU A 114 -14.14 13.23 5.22
CA LEU A 114 -14.82 14.05 4.26
C LEU A 114 -15.83 13.18 3.50
N THR A 115 -17.09 13.61 3.49
CA THR A 115 -18.12 13.01 2.67
C THR A 115 -18.41 13.92 1.49
N LEU A 116 -18.30 13.41 0.27
CA LEU A 116 -18.62 14.17 -0.93
C LEU A 116 -20.12 14.04 -1.24
N SER A 117 -20.77 15.15 -1.63
CA SER A 117 -22.11 15.12 -2.14
C SER A 117 -22.18 14.43 -3.50
N GLU A 118 -23.33 13.86 -3.85
CA GLU A 118 -23.55 13.24 -5.18
C GLU A 118 -23.29 14.23 -6.32
N SER A 119 -23.64 15.51 -6.15
CA SER A 119 -23.39 16.55 -7.15
C SER A 119 -21.90 16.82 -7.33
N ALA A 120 -21.11 16.79 -6.26
CA ALA A 120 -19.66 16.94 -6.32
C ALA A 120 -19.03 15.72 -7.00
N LEU A 121 -19.45 14.50 -6.63
CA LEU A 121 -19.00 13.27 -7.26
C LEU A 121 -19.31 13.23 -8.76
N LYS A 122 -20.53 13.66 -9.15
CA LYS A 122 -20.89 13.76 -10.56
C LYS A 122 -19.97 14.74 -11.29
N SER A 123 -19.74 15.93 -10.72
CA SER A 123 -18.86 16.94 -11.33
C SER A 123 -17.44 16.42 -11.50
N LEU A 124 -16.92 15.68 -10.51
CA LEU A 124 -15.58 15.08 -10.60
C LEU A 124 -15.50 13.98 -11.65
N ARG A 125 -16.54 13.16 -11.79
CA ARG A 125 -16.63 12.13 -12.85
C ARG A 125 -16.73 12.74 -14.24
N ASP A 126 -17.59 13.75 -14.39
CA ASP A 126 -17.77 14.45 -15.68
C ASP A 126 -16.47 15.15 -16.12
N ALA A 127 -15.68 15.62 -15.16
CA ALA A 127 -14.37 16.22 -15.42
C ALA A 127 -13.22 15.18 -15.59
N GLY A 128 -13.50 13.88 -15.47
CA GLY A 128 -12.50 12.82 -15.54
C GLY A 128 -11.50 12.80 -14.38
N LEU A 129 -11.84 13.47 -13.26
CA LEU A 129 -10.99 13.57 -12.07
C LEU A 129 -11.29 12.48 -11.02
N TRP A 130 -12.37 11.75 -11.21
CA TRP A 130 -12.77 10.65 -10.33
C TRP A 130 -13.15 9.42 -11.13
N THR A 131 -12.50 8.31 -10.82
CA THR A 131 -12.81 7.00 -11.40
C THR A 131 -12.88 5.96 -10.29
N ASN A 132 -13.69 4.94 -10.48
CA ASN A 132 -13.80 3.79 -9.57
C ASN A 132 -12.76 2.70 -9.92
N ALA A 133 -12.01 2.86 -11.01
CA ALA A 133 -10.99 1.88 -11.40
C ALA A 133 -9.76 2.01 -10.48
N PRO A 134 -9.32 0.92 -9.84
CA PRO A 134 -8.07 0.92 -9.08
C PRO A 134 -6.90 1.23 -10.02
N ASN A 135 -6.02 2.14 -9.58
CA ASN A 135 -4.84 2.58 -10.36
C ASN A 135 -5.14 3.24 -11.73
N ASP A 136 -6.33 3.82 -11.90
CA ASP A 136 -6.61 4.62 -13.08
C ASP A 136 -5.98 6.02 -12.92
N TYR A 137 -5.00 6.29 -13.74
CA TYR A 137 -4.29 7.57 -13.81
C TYR A 137 -5.00 8.59 -14.72
N GLY A 138 -6.23 8.29 -15.15
CA GLY A 138 -7.04 9.11 -16.04
C GLY A 138 -6.76 8.90 -17.54
N PRO A 139 -7.62 9.48 -18.42
CA PRO A 139 -7.60 9.21 -19.87
C PRO A 139 -6.33 9.68 -20.57
N ASP A 140 -5.62 10.63 -20.00
CA ASP A 140 -4.39 11.18 -20.58
C ASP A 140 -3.11 10.47 -20.10
N TRP A 141 -3.22 9.45 -19.25
CA TRP A 141 -2.05 8.77 -18.67
C TRP A 141 -1.07 8.27 -19.73
N GLN A 142 -1.55 7.66 -20.79
CA GLN A 142 -0.69 7.15 -21.86
C GLN A 142 0.10 8.27 -22.55
N LYS A 143 -0.52 9.44 -22.75
CA LYS A 143 0.16 10.62 -23.32
C LYS A 143 1.21 11.17 -22.36
N ILE A 144 0.85 11.29 -21.07
CA ILE A 144 1.76 11.76 -20.02
C ILE A 144 2.95 10.82 -19.89
N ARG A 145 2.70 9.52 -19.82
CA ARG A 145 3.73 8.47 -19.74
C ARG A 145 4.70 8.56 -20.90
N LEU A 146 4.18 8.68 -22.14
CA LEU A 146 5.01 8.82 -23.32
C LEU A 146 5.81 10.13 -23.31
N ALA A 147 5.21 11.24 -22.88
CA ALA A 147 5.88 12.54 -22.80
C ALA A 147 7.04 12.52 -21.82
N VAL A 148 6.85 11.89 -20.63
CA VAL A 148 7.92 11.73 -19.63
C VAL A 148 9.06 10.87 -20.19
N ARG A 149 8.76 9.74 -20.81
CA ARG A 149 9.77 8.85 -21.41
C ARG A 149 10.55 9.55 -22.53
N LYS A 150 9.88 10.34 -23.38
CA LYS A 150 10.54 11.16 -24.39
C LYS A 150 11.44 12.24 -23.79
N ARG A 151 10.96 12.95 -22.76
CA ARG A 151 11.76 13.93 -22.02
C ARG A 151 13.05 13.30 -21.50
N ASP A 152 12.97 12.10 -20.98
CA ASP A 152 14.07 11.35 -20.36
C ASP A 152 14.85 10.51 -21.42
N GLN A 153 14.61 10.75 -22.72
CA GLN A 153 15.31 10.11 -23.84
C GLN A 153 15.23 8.57 -23.81
N PHE A 154 14.14 8.01 -23.27
CA PHE A 154 13.94 6.58 -23.08
C PHE A 154 15.04 5.90 -22.25
N LYS A 155 15.63 6.66 -21.29
CA LYS A 155 16.66 6.18 -20.38
C LYS A 155 16.18 6.25 -18.94
N CYS A 156 16.56 5.23 -18.18
CA CYS A 156 16.32 5.24 -16.73
C CYS A 156 17.09 6.40 -16.08
N GLN A 157 16.41 7.25 -15.33
CA GLN A 157 17.02 8.39 -14.66
C GLN A 157 17.85 8.02 -13.43
N VAL A 158 17.76 6.76 -12.99
CA VAL A 158 18.53 6.24 -11.85
C VAL A 158 19.83 5.57 -12.30
N CYS A 159 19.76 4.67 -13.28
CA CYS A 159 20.92 3.86 -13.70
C CYS A 159 21.40 4.12 -15.14
N GLY A 160 20.69 4.97 -15.90
CA GLY A 160 21.04 5.30 -17.29
C GLY A 160 20.72 4.21 -18.33
N ALA A 161 20.14 3.08 -17.93
CA ALA A 161 19.81 2.01 -18.86
C ALA A 161 18.81 2.48 -19.93
N GLU A 162 19.02 2.08 -21.19
CA GLU A 162 18.11 2.36 -22.31
C GLU A 162 16.94 1.38 -22.34
N GLU A 163 15.78 1.83 -22.82
CA GLU A 163 14.66 0.93 -23.09
C GLU A 163 15.02 -0.05 -24.19
N THR A 164 14.72 -1.33 -23.96
CA THR A 164 14.96 -2.39 -24.94
C THR A 164 13.65 -3.07 -25.34
N ARG A 165 13.33 -4.21 -24.71
CA ARG A 165 12.09 -4.96 -24.97
C ARG A 165 10.93 -4.55 -24.06
N ARG A 166 11.24 -3.91 -22.92
CA ARG A 166 10.26 -3.44 -21.94
C ARG A 166 10.38 -1.93 -21.80
N GLU A 167 9.24 -1.27 -21.77
CA GLU A 167 9.14 0.15 -21.50
C GLU A 167 9.46 0.45 -20.03
N HIS A 168 10.15 1.56 -19.76
CA HIS A 168 10.39 2.00 -18.39
C HIS A 168 9.09 2.42 -17.69
N ASP A 169 9.01 2.11 -16.40
CA ASP A 169 7.93 2.57 -15.56
C ASP A 169 8.10 4.06 -15.23
N VAL A 170 7.02 4.81 -15.31
CA VAL A 170 6.98 6.24 -14.96
C VAL A 170 6.38 6.37 -13.58
N HIS A 171 7.14 6.93 -12.63
CA HIS A 171 6.73 7.15 -11.26
C HIS A 171 6.48 8.63 -10.97
N HIS A 172 5.52 8.91 -10.12
CA HIS A 172 5.33 10.23 -9.56
C HIS A 172 6.44 10.51 -8.52
N LYS A 173 7.07 11.69 -8.59
CA LYS A 173 8.01 12.14 -7.55
C LYS A 173 7.31 12.41 -6.22
N THR A 174 6.07 12.86 -6.29
CA THR A 174 5.17 12.99 -5.15
C THR A 174 4.07 11.96 -5.33
N PRO A 175 3.71 11.17 -4.32
CA PRO A 175 2.62 10.20 -4.42
C PRO A 175 1.35 10.85 -4.95
N PHE A 176 0.69 10.19 -5.89
CA PHE A 176 -0.57 10.69 -6.48
C PHE A 176 -1.72 10.68 -5.46
N ARG A 177 -1.58 9.84 -4.42
CA ARG A 177 -2.49 9.77 -3.28
C ARG A 177 -1.62 9.80 -2.02
N ALA A 178 -1.67 10.90 -1.32
CA ALA A 178 -1.21 11.05 0.05
C ALA A 178 -2.45 11.14 0.95
#